data_04b936f70ccf6e4ccd6b7efacca486d9
#
_entry.id   04b936f70ccf6e4ccd6b7efacca486d9
#
_cell.length_a   1.000
_cell.length_b   1.000
_cell.length_c   1.000
_cell.angle_alpha   90.00
_cell.angle_beta   90.00
_cell.angle_gamma   90.00
#
_symmetry.space_group_name_H-M   'P 1'
#
loop_
_entity.id
_entity.type
_entity.pdbx_description
1 polymer ?
#
loop_
_entity_poly.entity_id
_entity_poly.type
_entity_poly.pdbx_seq_one_letter_code
_entity_poly.pdbx_strand_id
1 'polypeptide(L)'
;MKLETSLKHFSPQGMHISDDVKGTSPDRLTGTDVMAAIGTTSSRARFGLAAFFGKSGISKTDEQLAVQALARHAMDVAPKNVRKAAGGEFGWSMLVLAQFAFAEYSRSAATSVICHCCRGSGRTTREQVTRKVSYPWGKAPYWASRSRAVRPSDWEKWTEVTEIVPAVCDACDGKGTISARCRCGGKGEVLDRIMTKERGVPVFKTCERCSGNGFSAVPSTAAHKAILRRLPDLHVRTWTRNWKPFMDSLVDIC
;
A
#
# COMPACT_ATOMS: atom_id res chain seq x y z
N MET A 1 4.27 24.72 -7.56
CA MET A 1 3.87 23.63 -8.45
C MET A 1 4.79 22.45 -8.18
N LYS A 2 4.29 21.28 -7.81
CA LYS A 2 5.17 20.13 -7.53
C LYS A 2 5.69 19.58 -8.86
N LEU A 3 6.99 19.35 -8.96
CA LEU A 3 7.67 18.83 -10.16
C LEU A 3 7.00 17.54 -10.70
N GLU A 4 6.53 16.68 -9.77
CA GLU A 4 5.79 15.45 -10.07
C GLU A 4 4.48 15.70 -10.84
N THR A 5 3.79 16.81 -10.56
CA THR A 5 2.54 17.15 -11.26
C THR A 5 2.86 17.67 -12.67
N SER A 6 3.91 18.46 -12.82
CA SER A 6 4.35 18.97 -14.12
C SER A 6 4.80 17.83 -15.05
N LEU A 7 5.60 16.88 -14.55
CA LEU A 7 6.10 15.77 -15.39
C LEU A 7 5.02 14.74 -15.72
N LYS A 8 3.96 14.57 -14.91
CA LYS A 8 2.80 13.77 -15.32
C LYS A 8 2.05 14.35 -16.51
N HIS A 9 2.05 15.66 -16.65
CA HIS A 9 1.49 16.32 -17.86
C HIS A 9 2.35 16.09 -19.12
N PHE A 10 3.62 15.68 -18.97
CA PHE A 10 4.54 15.39 -20.05
C PHE A 10 4.75 13.88 -20.31
N SER A 11 3.90 13.02 -19.72
CA SER A 11 3.91 11.59 -20.02
C SER A 11 3.48 11.33 -21.47
N PRO A 12 4.22 10.51 -22.25
CA PRO A 12 3.93 10.25 -23.66
C PRO A 12 2.53 9.67 -23.94
N GLN A 13 1.85 9.14 -22.92
CA GLN A 13 0.53 8.53 -23.06
C GLN A 13 -0.65 9.51 -23.06
N GLY A 14 -0.43 10.81 -22.90
CA GLY A 14 -1.53 11.79 -22.76
C GLY A 14 -1.33 13.13 -23.46
N MET A 15 -0.23 13.36 -24.16
CA MET A 15 0.03 14.65 -24.78
C MET A 15 0.17 14.57 -26.28
N HIS A 16 -0.81 15.13 -26.97
CA HIS A 16 -0.57 15.74 -28.28
C HIS A 16 0.16 17.07 -28.02
N ILE A 17 1.49 17.04 -28.11
CA ILE A 17 2.29 18.25 -28.22
C ILE A 17 2.08 18.70 -29.66
N SER A 18 1.07 19.52 -29.92
CA SER A 18 0.96 20.18 -31.19
C SER A 18 1.85 21.44 -31.18
N ASP A 19 2.81 21.48 -32.05
CA ASP A 19 3.65 22.67 -32.27
C ASP A 19 2.85 23.91 -32.73
N ASP A 20 1.55 23.74 -33.02
CA ASP A 20 0.66 24.77 -33.53
C ASP A 20 0.13 25.75 -32.47
N VAL A 21 0.35 25.51 -31.21
CA VAL A 21 -0.08 26.48 -30.16
C VAL A 21 0.96 27.59 -30.09
N LYS A 22 0.80 28.64 -30.87
CA LYS A 22 1.55 29.91 -30.78
C LYS A 22 1.38 30.50 -29.38
N GLY A 23 2.26 30.12 -28.45
CA GLY A 23 2.36 30.73 -27.16
C GLY A 23 2.99 32.11 -27.30
N THR A 24 2.28 33.14 -26.87
CA THR A 24 2.74 34.54 -26.90
C THR A 24 3.71 34.89 -25.77
N SER A 25 4.03 33.95 -24.86
CA SER A 25 4.96 34.15 -23.73
C SER A 25 6.31 33.49 -24.02
N PRO A 26 7.44 34.24 -23.90
CA PRO A 26 8.79 33.71 -24.04
C PRO A 26 9.16 32.69 -22.98
N ASP A 27 8.45 32.67 -21.85
CA ASP A 27 8.71 31.78 -20.70
C ASP A 27 7.96 30.44 -20.76
N ARG A 28 7.35 30.12 -21.90
CA ARG A 28 6.61 28.87 -22.03
C ARG A 28 7.55 27.70 -22.30
N LEU A 29 7.56 26.73 -21.39
CA LEU A 29 8.28 25.46 -21.60
C LEU A 29 7.70 24.71 -22.80
N THR A 30 8.56 24.47 -23.80
CA THR A 30 8.24 23.65 -24.97
C THR A 30 8.53 22.17 -24.71
N GLY A 31 7.97 21.28 -25.54
CA GLY A 31 8.29 19.85 -25.45
C GLY A 31 9.79 19.57 -25.65
N THR A 32 10.45 20.35 -26.49
CA THR A 32 11.91 20.29 -26.72
C THR A 32 12.70 20.67 -25.49
N ASP A 33 12.29 21.70 -24.74
CA ASP A 33 12.96 22.10 -23.49
C ASP A 33 12.86 21.00 -22.43
N VAL A 34 11.71 20.35 -22.34
CA VAL A 34 11.51 19.22 -21.43
C VAL A 34 12.39 18.03 -21.82
N MET A 35 12.44 17.68 -23.12
CA MET A 35 13.30 16.60 -23.60
C MET A 35 14.79 16.92 -23.41
N ALA A 36 15.22 18.14 -23.62
CA ALA A 36 16.58 18.59 -23.34
C ALA A 36 16.90 18.52 -21.83
N ALA A 37 15.96 18.95 -20.99
CA ALA A 37 16.10 18.84 -19.52
C ALA A 37 16.21 17.39 -19.06
N ILE A 38 15.38 16.49 -19.59
CA ILE A 38 15.45 15.05 -19.33
C ILE A 38 16.78 14.47 -19.79
N GLY A 39 17.26 14.83 -20.99
CA GLY A 39 18.55 14.38 -21.54
C GLY A 39 19.74 14.81 -20.67
N THR A 40 19.78 16.08 -20.25
CA THR A 40 20.82 16.59 -19.36
C THR A 40 20.76 15.98 -17.97
N THR A 41 19.56 15.78 -17.44
CA THR A 41 19.37 15.12 -16.13
C THR A 41 19.76 13.64 -16.19
N SER A 42 19.45 12.95 -17.29
CA SER A 42 19.84 11.55 -17.52
C SER A 42 21.36 11.35 -17.50
N SER A 43 22.11 12.31 -18.00
CA SER A 43 23.58 12.23 -17.98
C SER A 43 24.20 12.54 -16.61
N ARG A 44 23.59 13.45 -15.86
CA ARG A 44 24.16 13.96 -14.59
C ARG A 44 23.59 13.28 -13.32
N ALA A 45 22.33 12.91 -13.33
CA ALA A 45 21.59 12.38 -12.17
C ALA A 45 20.75 11.16 -12.56
N ARG A 46 21.36 10.18 -13.20
CA ARG A 46 20.68 8.98 -13.73
C ARG A 46 19.87 8.23 -12.66
N PHE A 47 20.39 8.12 -11.44
CA PHE A 47 19.70 7.48 -10.32
C PHE A 47 18.42 8.24 -9.96
N GLY A 48 18.51 9.55 -9.73
CA GLY A 48 17.36 10.37 -9.36
C GLY A 48 16.26 10.38 -10.43
N LEU A 49 16.65 10.40 -11.72
CA LEU A 49 15.70 10.33 -12.82
C LEU A 49 15.02 8.96 -12.89
N ALA A 50 15.76 7.87 -12.73
CA ALA A 50 15.21 6.52 -12.70
C ALA A 50 14.27 6.33 -11.48
N ALA A 51 14.65 6.83 -10.30
CA ALA A 51 13.81 6.80 -9.11
C ALA A 51 12.50 7.58 -9.33
N PHE A 52 12.58 8.74 -9.97
CA PHE A 52 11.42 9.57 -10.29
C PHE A 52 10.47 8.87 -11.30
N PHE A 53 10.99 8.31 -12.39
CA PHE A 53 10.18 7.60 -13.38
C PHE A 53 9.55 6.32 -12.79
N GLY A 54 10.28 5.59 -11.95
CA GLY A 54 9.76 4.46 -11.21
C GLY A 54 8.62 4.86 -10.27
N LYS A 55 8.81 5.93 -9.46
CA LYS A 55 7.78 6.48 -8.57
C LYS A 55 6.53 6.93 -9.31
N SER A 56 6.70 7.56 -10.45
CA SER A 56 5.60 8.07 -11.29
C SER A 56 4.87 6.96 -12.06
N GLY A 57 5.38 5.72 -12.03
CA GLY A 57 4.81 4.59 -12.75
C GLY A 57 5.00 4.67 -14.27
N ILE A 58 5.89 5.53 -14.75
CA ILE A 58 6.16 5.74 -16.19
C ILE A 58 6.93 4.55 -16.74
N SER A 59 7.93 4.03 -16.00
CA SER A 59 8.81 2.98 -16.47
C SER A 59 9.11 1.97 -15.36
N LYS A 60 8.78 0.70 -15.58
CA LYS A 60 9.15 -0.41 -14.67
C LYS A 60 10.63 -0.75 -14.72
N THR A 61 11.28 -0.52 -15.86
CA THR A 61 12.72 -0.74 -16.01
C THR A 61 13.51 0.26 -15.18
N ASP A 62 13.07 1.52 -15.13
CA ASP A 62 13.69 2.55 -14.30
C ASP A 62 13.47 2.29 -12.81
N GLU A 63 12.31 1.76 -12.41
CA GLU A 63 12.10 1.27 -11.05
C GLU A 63 13.14 0.21 -10.67
N GLN A 64 13.38 -0.78 -11.53
CA GLN A 64 14.37 -1.82 -11.28
C GLN A 64 15.79 -1.26 -11.22
N LEU A 65 16.14 -0.34 -12.12
CA LEU A 65 17.43 0.33 -12.13
C LEU A 65 17.67 1.16 -10.85
N ALA A 66 16.63 1.88 -10.39
CA ALA A 66 16.69 2.63 -9.15
C ALA A 66 16.91 1.72 -7.94
N VAL A 67 16.16 0.62 -7.83
CA VAL A 67 16.34 -0.37 -6.76
C VAL A 67 17.73 -1.02 -6.80
N GLN A 68 18.22 -1.37 -7.97
CA GLN A 68 19.57 -1.94 -8.10
C GLN A 68 20.68 -0.95 -7.71
N ALA A 69 20.55 0.31 -8.14
CA ALA A 69 21.49 1.36 -7.78
C ALA A 69 21.47 1.62 -6.27
N LEU A 70 20.28 1.68 -5.67
CA LEU A 70 20.10 1.83 -4.23
C LEU A 70 20.70 0.64 -3.44
N ALA A 71 20.52 -0.59 -3.96
CA ALA A 71 21.12 -1.78 -3.35
C ALA A 71 22.64 -1.77 -3.40
N ARG A 72 23.25 -1.32 -4.50
CA ARG A 72 24.71 -1.12 -4.62
C ARG A 72 25.20 -0.08 -3.61
N HIS A 73 24.54 1.06 -3.57
CA HIS A 73 24.84 2.09 -2.60
C HIS A 73 24.72 1.56 -1.15
N ALA A 74 23.67 0.80 -0.85
CA ALA A 74 23.49 0.16 0.45
C ALA A 74 24.64 -0.80 0.80
N MET A 75 25.17 -1.54 -0.17
CA MET A 75 26.32 -2.42 0.04
C MET A 75 27.59 -1.62 0.40
N ASP A 76 27.79 -0.45 -0.20
CA ASP A 76 28.96 0.39 0.03
C ASP A 76 28.91 1.09 1.39
N VAL A 77 27.74 1.60 1.78
CA VAL A 77 27.56 2.46 2.98
C VAL A 77 27.08 1.68 4.21
N ALA A 78 26.75 0.39 4.07
CA ALA A 78 26.21 -0.40 5.17
C ALA A 78 27.08 -0.37 6.45
N PRO A 79 26.49 -0.09 7.61
CA PRO A 79 27.18 -0.12 8.89
C PRO A 79 27.79 -1.49 9.18
N LYS A 80 28.95 -1.51 9.86
CA LYS A 80 29.66 -2.75 10.21
C LYS A 80 28.77 -3.77 10.94
N ASN A 81 27.88 -3.29 11.82
CA ASN A 81 26.95 -4.14 12.56
C ASN A 81 25.91 -4.83 11.65
N VAL A 82 25.41 -4.12 10.63
CA VAL A 82 24.48 -4.67 9.64
C VAL A 82 25.19 -5.70 8.77
N ARG A 83 26.39 -5.36 8.30
CA ARG A 83 27.24 -6.25 7.48
C ARG A 83 27.60 -7.53 8.22
N LYS A 84 28.02 -7.44 9.49
CA LYS A 84 28.34 -8.59 10.33
C LYS A 84 27.11 -9.48 10.58
N ALA A 85 25.96 -8.87 10.87
CA ALA A 85 24.72 -9.61 11.12
C ALA A 85 24.16 -10.29 9.86
N ALA A 86 24.39 -9.71 8.68
CA ALA A 86 23.94 -10.27 7.41
C ALA A 86 24.80 -11.46 6.92
N GLY A 87 26.09 -11.49 7.30
CA GLY A 87 26.98 -12.59 6.91
C GLY A 87 26.99 -12.87 5.41
N GLY A 88 26.80 -14.14 5.03
CA GLY A 88 26.76 -14.59 3.63
C GLY A 88 25.54 -14.06 2.84
N GLU A 89 24.46 -13.68 3.52
CA GLU A 89 23.22 -13.17 2.90
C GLU A 89 23.24 -11.64 2.74
N PHE A 90 24.42 -11.01 2.84
CA PHE A 90 24.55 -9.56 2.82
C PHE A 90 23.98 -8.92 1.55
N GLY A 91 24.38 -9.38 0.37
CA GLY A 91 23.91 -8.80 -0.91
C GLY A 91 22.40 -8.91 -1.08
N TRP A 92 21.84 -10.07 -0.75
CA TRP A 92 20.39 -10.28 -0.79
C TRP A 92 19.67 -9.38 0.21
N SER A 93 20.19 -9.26 1.43
CA SER A 93 19.59 -8.40 2.45
C SER A 93 19.59 -6.92 2.02
N MET A 94 20.65 -6.45 1.39
CA MET A 94 20.73 -5.07 0.87
C MET A 94 19.72 -4.84 -0.25
N LEU A 95 19.53 -5.84 -1.14
CA LEU A 95 18.52 -5.76 -2.18
C LEU A 95 17.09 -5.66 -1.57
N VAL A 96 16.78 -6.47 -0.56
CA VAL A 96 15.48 -6.41 0.14
C VAL A 96 15.29 -5.05 0.80
N LEU A 97 16.30 -4.52 1.52
CA LEU A 97 16.20 -3.17 2.12
C LEU A 97 15.97 -2.10 1.06
N ALA A 98 16.69 -2.14 -0.06
CA ALA A 98 16.52 -1.21 -1.17
C ALA A 98 15.10 -1.28 -1.78
N GLN A 99 14.54 -2.47 -1.93
CA GLN A 99 13.14 -2.65 -2.39
C GLN A 99 12.14 -1.99 -1.43
N PHE A 100 12.31 -2.20 -0.12
CA PHE A 100 11.41 -1.60 0.87
C PHE A 100 11.61 -0.08 0.99
N ALA A 101 12.84 0.41 0.89
CA ALA A 101 13.14 1.85 0.88
C ALA A 101 12.51 2.52 -0.35
N PHE A 102 12.67 1.93 -1.53
CA PHE A 102 12.04 2.44 -2.75
C PHE A 102 10.52 2.37 -2.68
N ALA A 103 9.94 1.29 -2.12
CA ALA A 103 8.51 1.16 -1.92
C ALA A 103 7.95 2.24 -0.95
N GLU A 104 8.73 2.64 0.06
CA GLU A 104 8.36 3.77 0.94
C GLU A 104 8.44 5.09 0.18
N TYR A 105 9.53 5.35 -0.55
CA TYR A 105 9.71 6.56 -1.36
C TYR A 105 8.62 6.71 -2.44
N SER A 106 8.28 5.62 -3.14
CA SER A 106 7.27 5.63 -4.20
C SER A 106 5.83 5.65 -3.69
N ARG A 107 5.63 5.45 -2.37
CA ARG A 107 4.31 5.34 -1.76
C ARG A 107 3.53 6.66 -1.85
N SER A 108 2.26 6.53 -2.16
CA SER A 108 1.32 7.65 -2.26
C SER A 108 -0.06 7.26 -1.75
N ALA A 109 -0.95 8.22 -1.61
CA ALA A 109 -2.35 7.95 -1.24
C ALA A 109 -3.11 7.09 -2.27
N ALA A 110 -2.62 7.03 -3.51
CA ALA A 110 -3.17 6.18 -4.58
C ALA A 110 -2.63 4.75 -4.56
N THR A 111 -1.54 4.50 -3.80
CA THR A 111 -0.92 3.18 -3.73
C THR A 111 -1.89 2.18 -3.10
N SER A 112 -2.08 1.04 -3.77
CA SER A 112 -2.86 -0.08 -3.26
C SER A 112 -2.08 -1.38 -3.39
N VAL A 113 -2.24 -2.27 -2.41
CA VAL A 113 -1.63 -3.60 -2.40
C VAL A 113 -2.73 -4.66 -2.37
N ILE A 114 -2.47 -5.79 -2.99
CA ILE A 114 -3.39 -6.93 -2.93
C ILE A 114 -3.57 -7.35 -1.47
N CYS A 115 -4.82 -7.56 -1.06
CA CYS A 115 -5.14 -7.98 0.28
C CYS A 115 -4.51 -9.35 0.58
N HIS A 116 -3.70 -9.42 1.62
CA HIS A 116 -3.01 -10.65 2.03
C HIS A 116 -3.96 -11.72 2.57
N CYS A 117 -5.13 -11.32 3.09
CA CYS A 117 -6.13 -12.22 3.65
C CYS A 117 -6.89 -12.97 2.56
N CYS A 118 -7.49 -12.24 1.61
CA CYS A 118 -8.30 -12.82 0.53
C CYS A 118 -7.54 -12.99 -0.80
N ARG A 119 -6.27 -12.61 -0.86
CA ARG A 119 -5.42 -12.69 -2.07
C ARG A 119 -6.04 -12.04 -3.32
N GLY A 120 -6.77 -10.96 -3.11
CA GLY A 120 -7.41 -10.21 -4.19
C GLY A 120 -8.86 -10.58 -4.49
N SER A 121 -9.39 -11.69 -3.97
CA SER A 121 -10.76 -12.15 -4.24
C SER A 121 -11.85 -11.28 -3.59
N GLY A 122 -11.52 -10.50 -2.57
CA GLY A 122 -12.47 -9.73 -1.76
C GLY A 122 -13.32 -10.59 -0.82
N ARG A 123 -13.22 -11.92 -0.92
CA ARG A 123 -14.02 -12.86 -0.14
C ARG A 123 -13.15 -13.84 0.62
N THR A 124 -13.63 -14.26 1.77
CA THR A 124 -13.04 -15.32 2.61
C THR A 124 -14.12 -16.33 2.95
N THR A 125 -13.73 -17.46 3.48
CA THR A 125 -14.66 -18.44 4.01
C THR A 125 -14.72 -18.30 5.52
N ARG A 126 -15.93 -18.33 6.08
CA ARG A 126 -16.16 -18.31 7.52
C ARG A 126 -17.01 -19.49 7.91
N GLU A 127 -16.70 -20.12 9.00
CA GLU A 127 -17.57 -21.11 9.61
C GLU A 127 -18.73 -20.39 10.29
N GLN A 128 -19.94 -20.78 9.94
CA GLN A 128 -21.17 -20.25 10.52
C GLN A 128 -22.00 -21.41 11.03
N VAL A 129 -22.40 -21.33 12.28
CA VAL A 129 -23.34 -22.27 12.88
C VAL A 129 -24.74 -21.84 12.49
N THR A 130 -25.39 -22.66 11.69
CA THR A 130 -26.79 -22.47 11.29
C THR A 130 -27.68 -23.48 11.97
N ARG A 131 -28.84 -23.04 12.41
CA ARG A 131 -29.85 -23.93 12.97
C ARG A 131 -30.77 -24.40 11.84
N LYS A 132 -30.77 -25.70 11.56
CA LYS A 132 -31.65 -26.32 10.58
C LYS A 132 -32.77 -27.09 11.27
N VAL A 133 -33.97 -26.91 10.74
CA VAL A 133 -35.15 -27.66 11.16
C VAL A 133 -35.27 -28.92 10.30
N SER A 134 -35.62 -30.06 10.91
CA SER A 134 -35.81 -31.34 10.22
C SER A 134 -36.88 -31.31 9.12
N TYR A 135 -37.82 -30.39 9.24
CA TYR A 135 -38.93 -30.18 8.25
C TYR A 135 -38.86 -28.74 7.72
N PRO A 136 -38.06 -28.48 6.69
CA PRO A 136 -37.93 -27.15 6.10
C PRO A 136 -39.30 -26.72 5.50
N TRP A 137 -39.55 -25.41 5.49
CA TRP A 137 -40.74 -24.77 4.97
C TRP A 137 -41.98 -24.83 5.88
N GLY A 138 -41.83 -25.16 7.16
CA GLY A 138 -42.92 -25.19 8.11
C GLY A 138 -44.03 -26.24 7.81
N LYS A 139 -43.73 -27.16 6.88
CA LYS A 139 -44.65 -28.26 6.55
C LYS A 139 -44.57 -29.33 7.64
N ALA A 140 -45.65 -29.49 8.39
CA ALA A 140 -45.76 -30.55 9.35
C ALA A 140 -45.67 -31.93 8.65
N PRO A 141 -45.04 -32.93 9.26
CA PRO A 141 -45.05 -34.29 8.76
C PRO A 141 -46.53 -34.78 8.70
N TYR A 142 -46.82 -35.72 7.80
CA TYR A 142 -48.21 -36.17 7.55
C TYR A 142 -48.93 -36.67 8.81
N TRP A 143 -48.19 -37.27 9.74
CA TRP A 143 -48.72 -37.76 11.00
C TRP A 143 -49.09 -36.61 11.97
N ALA A 144 -48.38 -35.47 11.93
CA ALA A 144 -48.68 -34.29 12.73
C ALA A 144 -49.84 -33.46 12.13
N SER A 145 -50.03 -33.50 10.81
CA SER A 145 -51.09 -32.74 10.11
C SER A 145 -52.50 -33.26 10.36
N ARG A 146 -52.62 -34.50 10.79
CA ARG A 146 -53.92 -35.14 11.08
C ARG A 146 -54.44 -34.93 12.50
N SER A 147 -53.60 -34.47 13.41
CA SER A 147 -53.99 -34.29 14.82
C SER A 147 -53.90 -32.80 15.19
N ARG A 148 -55.03 -32.23 15.60
CA ARG A 148 -55.06 -30.87 16.18
C ARG A 148 -54.37 -30.72 17.52
N ALA A 149 -54.01 -31.82 18.15
CA ALA A 149 -53.39 -31.85 19.47
C ALA A 149 -51.82 -31.77 19.41
N VAL A 150 -51.22 -31.97 18.23
CA VAL A 150 -49.77 -31.96 18.05
C VAL A 150 -49.27 -30.54 17.81
N ARG A 151 -48.43 -30.04 18.69
CA ARG A 151 -47.82 -28.70 18.56
C ARG A 151 -46.57 -28.75 17.70
N PRO A 152 -46.20 -27.65 17.03
CA PRO A 152 -44.96 -27.59 16.26
C PRO A 152 -43.71 -28.00 17.06
N SER A 153 -43.66 -27.72 18.37
CA SER A 153 -42.63 -28.15 19.29
C SER A 153 -42.42 -29.67 19.38
N ASP A 154 -43.41 -30.45 19.00
CA ASP A 154 -43.36 -31.91 19.17
C ASP A 154 -42.66 -32.61 18.01
N TRP A 155 -42.60 -31.97 16.84
CA TRP A 155 -41.96 -32.51 15.63
C TRP A 155 -40.84 -31.64 15.06
N GLU A 156 -40.71 -30.37 15.45
CA GLU A 156 -39.57 -29.51 15.07
C GLU A 156 -38.32 -29.88 15.84
N LYS A 157 -37.40 -30.54 15.15
CA LYS A 157 -36.06 -30.80 15.69
C LYS A 157 -35.09 -29.83 15.09
N TRP A 158 -34.50 -28.98 15.91
CA TRP A 158 -33.45 -28.05 15.54
C TRP A 158 -32.10 -28.71 15.72
N THR A 159 -31.34 -28.78 14.63
CA THR A 159 -29.95 -29.26 14.68
C THR A 159 -29.03 -28.10 14.33
N GLU A 160 -27.97 -27.95 15.09
CA GLU A 160 -26.93 -26.99 14.76
C GLU A 160 -25.96 -27.65 13.79
N VAL A 161 -25.81 -27.02 12.61
CA VAL A 161 -24.90 -27.47 11.55
C VAL A 161 -23.90 -26.39 11.29
N THR A 162 -22.61 -26.73 11.36
CA THR A 162 -21.53 -25.81 10.99
C THR A 162 -21.35 -25.87 9.49
N GLU A 163 -21.59 -24.76 8.83
CA GLU A 163 -21.42 -24.62 7.38
C GLU A 163 -20.33 -23.60 7.07
N ILE A 164 -19.54 -23.88 6.03
CA ILE A 164 -18.55 -22.95 5.51
C ILE A 164 -19.27 -22.03 4.53
N VAL A 165 -19.43 -20.76 4.90
CA VAL A 165 -20.15 -19.76 4.09
C VAL A 165 -19.15 -18.75 3.53
N PRO A 166 -19.29 -18.35 2.27
CA PRO A 166 -18.50 -17.25 1.73
C PRO A 166 -18.89 -15.94 2.43
N ALA A 167 -17.90 -15.26 2.98
CA ALA A 167 -18.06 -13.98 3.68
C ALA A 167 -17.23 -12.90 3.01
N VAL A 168 -17.62 -11.65 3.19
CA VAL A 168 -16.82 -10.52 2.77
C VAL A 168 -15.53 -10.50 3.60
N CYS A 169 -14.40 -10.22 2.96
CA CYS A 169 -13.12 -10.14 3.65
C CYS A 169 -13.07 -8.88 4.53
N ASP A 170 -13.00 -9.06 5.85
CA ASP A 170 -12.96 -7.97 6.83
C ASP A 170 -11.70 -7.09 6.71
N ALA A 171 -10.60 -7.63 6.17
CA ALA A 171 -9.34 -6.89 6.03
C ALA A 171 -9.36 -5.85 4.90
N CYS A 172 -10.19 -6.05 3.87
CA CYS A 172 -10.29 -5.15 2.72
C CYS A 172 -11.71 -4.70 2.40
N ASP A 173 -12.69 -5.01 3.26
CA ASP A 173 -14.10 -4.70 3.06
C ASP A 173 -14.61 -5.12 1.67
N GLY A 174 -14.22 -6.30 1.22
CA GLY A 174 -14.61 -6.86 -0.08
C GLY A 174 -13.89 -6.30 -1.30
N LYS A 175 -13.00 -5.33 -1.15
CA LYS A 175 -12.31 -4.65 -2.28
C LYS A 175 -11.21 -5.49 -2.94
N GLY A 176 -10.74 -6.54 -2.28
CA GLY A 176 -9.59 -7.33 -2.74
C GLY A 176 -8.24 -6.63 -2.57
N THR A 177 -8.21 -5.31 -2.36
CA THR A 177 -7.01 -4.50 -2.20
C THR A 177 -7.07 -3.64 -0.94
N ILE A 178 -5.90 -3.37 -0.36
CA ILE A 178 -5.75 -2.47 0.79
C ILE A 178 -5.07 -1.20 0.30
N SER A 179 -5.74 -0.07 0.43
CA SER A 179 -5.21 1.24 0.06
C SER A 179 -4.28 1.79 1.14
N ALA A 180 -3.19 2.43 0.71
CA ALA A 180 -2.30 3.18 1.60
C ALA A 180 -2.94 4.49 2.10
N ARG A 181 -4.02 4.94 1.50
CA ARG A 181 -4.68 6.20 1.78
C ARG A 181 -5.05 6.32 3.26
N CYS A 182 -4.63 7.41 3.90
CA CYS A 182 -4.99 7.70 5.28
C CYS A 182 -6.49 8.04 5.41
N ARG A 183 -7.05 7.77 6.59
CA ARG A 183 -8.45 8.12 6.92
C ARG A 183 -8.76 9.63 6.87
N CYS A 184 -7.75 10.51 6.81
CA CYS A 184 -7.94 11.92 6.50
C CYS A 184 -8.36 12.20 5.05
N GLY A 185 -8.68 11.15 4.28
CA GLY A 185 -9.02 11.26 2.87
C GLY A 185 -7.82 11.47 1.95
N GLY A 186 -6.60 11.23 2.43
CA GLY A 186 -5.37 11.43 1.68
C GLY A 186 -4.89 12.89 1.65
N LYS A 187 -5.56 13.79 2.40
CA LYS A 187 -5.23 15.22 2.41
C LYS A 187 -4.03 15.57 3.29
N GLY A 188 -3.70 14.73 4.27
CA GLY A 188 -2.66 15.03 5.27
C GLY A 188 -3.16 15.91 6.41
N GLU A 189 -4.34 16.49 6.29
CA GLU A 189 -4.94 17.43 7.23
C GLU A 189 -6.30 16.94 7.69
N VAL A 190 -6.69 17.35 8.89
CA VAL A 190 -8.01 17.10 9.48
C VAL A 190 -8.57 18.39 10.07
N LEU A 191 -9.90 18.54 10.06
CA LEU A 191 -10.56 19.70 10.64
C LEU A 191 -10.34 19.71 12.16
N ASP A 192 -9.80 20.79 12.68
CA ASP A 192 -9.76 21.05 14.11
C ASP A 192 -11.10 21.62 14.57
N ARG A 193 -11.91 20.76 15.19
CA ARG A 193 -13.27 21.12 15.60
C ARG A 193 -13.30 22.18 16.71
N ILE A 194 -12.29 22.20 17.59
CA ILE A 194 -12.21 23.14 18.71
C ILE A 194 -11.89 24.52 18.15
N MET A 195 -10.80 24.66 17.42
CA MET A 195 -10.37 25.93 16.84
C MET A 195 -11.37 26.47 15.81
N THR A 196 -12.02 25.59 15.05
CA THR A 196 -13.09 25.97 14.10
C THR A 196 -14.29 26.58 14.84
N LYS A 197 -14.69 26.01 16.00
CA LYS A 197 -15.79 26.53 16.80
C LYS A 197 -15.43 27.89 17.42
N GLU A 198 -14.21 28.05 17.90
CA GLU A 198 -13.74 29.31 18.51
C GLU A 198 -13.61 30.44 17.48
N ARG A 199 -13.12 30.13 16.27
CA ARG A 199 -12.87 31.16 15.24
C ARG A 199 -14.05 31.39 14.30
N GLY A 200 -15.06 30.51 14.30
CA GLY A 200 -16.20 30.60 13.39
C GLY A 200 -15.87 30.27 11.91
N VAL A 201 -14.63 29.92 11.61
CA VAL A 201 -14.14 29.54 10.27
C VAL A 201 -13.42 28.19 10.32
N PRO A 202 -13.45 27.39 9.24
CA PRO A 202 -12.77 26.09 9.21
C PRO A 202 -11.27 26.23 9.44
N VAL A 203 -10.76 25.62 10.50
CA VAL A 203 -9.33 25.54 10.83
C VAL A 203 -8.88 24.10 10.65
N PHE A 204 -7.80 23.88 9.90
CA PHE A 204 -7.24 22.57 9.67
C PHE A 204 -5.94 22.40 10.46
N LYS A 205 -5.71 21.19 10.95
CA LYS A 205 -4.47 20.77 11.59
C LYS A 205 -3.88 19.55 10.88
N THR A 206 -2.58 19.36 11.02
CA THR A 206 -1.88 18.20 10.48
C THR A 206 -2.47 16.90 11.05
N CYS A 207 -2.71 15.94 10.18
CA CYS A 207 -3.22 14.64 10.59
C CYS A 207 -2.16 13.86 11.37
N GLU A 208 -2.40 13.59 12.65
CA GLU A 208 -1.47 12.87 13.54
C GLU A 208 -1.19 11.42 13.06
N ARG A 209 -2.14 10.78 12.35
CA ARG A 209 -2.00 9.40 11.87
C ARG A 209 -1.00 9.21 10.75
N CYS A 210 -0.87 10.19 9.88
CA CYS A 210 0.02 10.14 8.72
C CYS A 210 1.05 11.26 8.73
N SER A 211 1.13 12.02 9.82
CA SER A 211 2.08 13.12 10.00
C SER A 211 2.11 14.09 8.80
N GLY A 212 0.93 14.33 8.20
CA GLY A 212 0.80 15.22 7.05
C GLY A 212 0.92 14.56 5.67
N ASN A 213 1.42 13.32 5.57
CA ASN A 213 1.71 12.67 4.28
C ASN A 213 0.46 12.26 3.48
N GLY A 214 -0.70 12.12 4.14
CA GLY A 214 -1.94 11.66 3.49
C GLY A 214 -2.03 10.14 3.28
N PHE A 215 -0.99 9.38 3.57
CA PHE A 215 -0.94 7.92 3.45
C PHE A 215 -0.18 7.27 4.60
N SER A 216 -0.36 5.97 4.77
CA SER A 216 0.37 5.19 5.77
C SER A 216 1.74 4.77 5.25
N ALA A 217 2.77 4.85 6.08
CA ALA A 217 4.10 4.33 5.77
C ALA A 217 4.09 2.82 5.52
N VAL A 218 5.11 2.32 4.84
CA VAL A 218 5.32 0.87 4.69
C VAL A 218 5.70 0.30 6.06
N PRO A 219 4.99 -0.75 6.56
CA PRO A 219 5.33 -1.32 7.84
C PRO A 219 6.76 -1.87 7.87
N SER A 220 7.63 -1.32 8.68
CA SER A 220 9.01 -1.81 8.84
C SER A 220 9.09 -3.28 9.28
N THR A 221 8.03 -3.77 9.93
CA THR A 221 7.86 -5.19 10.27
C THR A 221 7.75 -6.08 9.03
N ALA A 222 7.27 -5.56 7.90
CA ALA A 222 7.20 -6.31 6.65
C ALA A 222 8.62 -6.54 6.08
N ALA A 223 9.47 -5.51 6.11
CA ALA A 223 10.87 -5.62 5.73
C ALA A 223 11.63 -6.61 6.64
N HIS A 224 11.44 -6.51 7.96
CA HIS A 224 12.02 -7.47 8.91
C HIS A 224 11.60 -8.91 8.61
N LYS A 225 10.29 -9.16 8.45
CA LYS A 225 9.78 -10.49 8.09
C LYS A 225 10.33 -11.02 6.75
N ALA A 226 10.54 -10.14 5.77
CA ALA A 226 11.15 -10.53 4.50
C ALA A 226 12.59 -11.00 4.71
N ILE A 227 13.38 -10.30 5.51
CA ILE A 227 14.78 -10.64 5.80
C ILE A 227 14.88 -11.92 6.65
N LEU A 228 13.98 -12.11 7.62
CA LEU A 228 13.95 -13.33 8.44
C LEU A 228 13.80 -14.63 7.64
N ARG A 229 13.33 -14.57 6.39
CA ARG A 229 13.24 -15.76 5.53
C ARG A 229 14.60 -16.42 5.25
N ARG A 230 15.68 -15.64 5.24
CA ARG A 230 17.05 -16.15 5.06
C ARG A 230 17.97 -15.90 6.25
N LEU A 231 17.59 -14.98 7.12
CA LEU A 231 18.29 -14.65 8.37
C LEU A 231 17.37 -14.86 9.57
N PRO A 232 17.01 -16.12 9.91
CA PRO A 232 16.05 -16.41 10.98
C PRO A 232 16.52 -15.92 12.34
N ASP A 233 17.84 -15.85 12.57
CA ASP A 233 18.44 -15.44 13.83
C ASP A 233 18.49 -13.91 14.04
N LEU A 234 17.98 -13.11 13.10
CA LEU A 234 17.98 -11.66 13.22
C LEU A 234 16.96 -11.19 14.26
N HIS A 235 17.44 -10.95 15.48
CA HIS A 235 16.60 -10.54 16.58
C HIS A 235 15.99 -9.14 16.36
N VAL A 236 14.73 -8.94 16.82
CA VAL A 236 13.97 -7.67 16.69
C VAL A 236 14.74 -6.47 17.25
N ARG A 237 15.49 -6.62 18.36
CA ARG A 237 16.30 -5.53 18.92
C ARG A 237 17.43 -5.09 17.95
N THR A 238 18.07 -6.05 17.29
CA THR A 238 19.11 -5.76 16.28
C THR A 238 18.50 -5.06 15.07
N TRP A 239 17.31 -5.54 14.64
CA TRP A 239 16.55 -4.87 13.60
C TRP A 239 16.27 -3.41 13.95
N THR A 240 15.64 -3.15 15.10
CA THR A 240 15.21 -1.81 15.49
C THR A 240 16.38 -0.84 15.70
N ARG A 241 17.53 -1.32 16.23
CA ARG A 241 18.67 -0.47 16.53
C ARG A 241 19.57 -0.17 15.34
N ASN A 242 19.74 -1.13 14.43
CA ASN A 242 20.75 -1.04 13.38
C ASN A 242 20.15 -1.05 11.96
N TRP A 243 19.22 -1.95 11.69
CA TRP A 243 18.71 -2.18 10.34
C TRP A 243 17.64 -1.18 9.94
N LYS A 244 16.70 -0.90 10.85
CA LYS A 244 15.63 0.06 10.58
C LYS A 244 16.17 1.48 10.33
N PRO A 245 17.04 2.08 11.18
CA PRO A 245 17.63 3.39 10.90
C PRO A 245 18.41 3.42 9.60
N PHE A 246 19.10 2.32 9.26
CA PHE A 246 19.81 2.20 7.99
C PHE A 246 18.82 2.14 6.80
N MET A 247 17.72 1.41 6.92
CA MET A 247 16.66 1.40 5.90
C MET A 247 16.05 2.80 5.73
N ASP A 248 15.79 3.50 6.82
CA ASP A 248 15.24 4.86 6.79
C ASP A 248 16.20 5.83 6.08
N SER A 249 17.53 5.71 6.33
CA SER A 249 18.53 6.52 5.60
C SER A 249 18.58 6.24 4.09
N LEU A 250 18.22 5.02 3.65
CA LEU A 250 18.11 4.71 2.22
C LEU A 250 16.89 5.36 1.58
N VAL A 251 15.83 5.59 2.33
CA VAL A 251 14.64 6.34 1.85
C VAL A 251 15.01 7.80 1.60
N ASP A 252 15.83 8.39 2.47
CA ASP A 252 16.25 9.80 2.36
C ASP A 252 17.15 10.07 1.14
N ILE A 253 17.78 9.02 0.58
CA ILE A 253 18.60 9.11 -0.63
C ILE A 253 17.77 9.14 -1.91
N CYS A 254 16.55 8.57 -1.86
CA CYS A 254 15.64 8.56 -3.00
C CYS A 254 14.94 9.91 -3.23
#